data_cc2255963be82d01ead5677a2f3ec6e4
#
_entry.id   cc2255963be82d01ead5677a2f3ec6e4
#
_cell.length_a   1.000
_cell.length_b   1.000
_cell.length_c   1.000
_cell.angle_alpha   90.00
_cell.angle_beta   90.00
_cell.angle_gamma   90.00
#
_symmetry.space_group_name_H-M   'P 1'
#
loop_
_entity.id
_entity.type
_entity.pdbx_description
1 polymer ?
#
loop_
_entity_poly.entity_id
_entity_poly.type
_entity_poly.pdbx_seq_one_letter_code
_entity_poly.pdbx_strand_id
1 'polypeptide(L)'
;MVKKIMKIVGIVFIVLLMVGISVLGYWFYQNLHWWEKDMKQIEKLGVVERQVTLPNGNVINYGELEGDGPALLLIHGQMVSWENYASVMPELHENWHIYAIDVYGHGESTHKEELYYLDVNGDDIIWFIENVIGEKTVVSGHSNGALTAAYVAAYGGDMVKGVVLEDPPVFSTQGEDWENSFAYLDTYKPLHDYISTEQTECWEAYYLRHCYWGELFMKDSMPGIADYAQQYSEKHPGEEVKIFFMPSSAISAFHYVKNYDLLYGEHFYDLTWNNGIKHEQLLSDIEIPCVYLHAKEEKADNGVYLCAASREQAERAVALIGDNCQLIETEDSNHDIHGAHTQVYLDAINSFLK
;
A
#
# COMPACT_ATOMS: atom_id res chain seq x y z
N MET A 1 -5.65 41.91 -46.45
CA MET A 1 -5.51 41.91 -44.97
C MET A 1 -6.28 40.76 -44.32
N VAL A 2 -7.57 40.62 -44.51
CA VAL A 2 -8.44 39.58 -43.93
C VAL A 2 -7.92 38.16 -44.18
N LYS A 3 -7.58 37.79 -45.43
CA LYS A 3 -7.04 36.44 -45.75
C LYS A 3 -5.73 36.12 -45.05
N LYS A 4 -4.87 37.11 -44.78
CA LYS A 4 -3.61 36.92 -44.05
C LYS A 4 -3.86 36.70 -42.54
N ILE A 5 -4.82 37.43 -41.98
CA ILE A 5 -5.26 37.27 -40.59
C ILE A 5 -5.88 35.90 -40.41
N MET A 6 -6.81 35.46 -41.27
CA MET A 6 -7.41 34.14 -41.22
C MET A 6 -6.37 33.01 -41.29
N LYS A 7 -5.34 33.16 -42.14
CA LYS A 7 -4.25 32.18 -42.24
C LYS A 7 -3.44 32.11 -40.94
N ILE A 8 -3.14 33.25 -40.31
CA ILE A 8 -2.43 33.31 -39.03
C ILE A 8 -3.28 32.66 -37.93
N VAL A 9 -4.57 33.00 -37.84
CA VAL A 9 -5.51 32.41 -36.87
C VAL A 9 -5.60 30.90 -37.07
N GLY A 10 -5.68 30.41 -38.31
CA GLY A 10 -5.68 28.98 -38.62
C GLY A 10 -4.40 28.27 -38.18
N ILE A 11 -3.24 28.90 -38.41
CA ILE A 11 -1.94 28.34 -37.96
C ILE A 11 -1.88 28.29 -36.42
N VAL A 12 -2.27 29.38 -35.75
CA VAL A 12 -2.30 29.44 -34.28
C VAL A 12 -3.22 28.36 -33.71
N PHE A 13 -4.41 28.18 -34.29
CA PHE A 13 -5.35 27.13 -33.89
C PHE A 13 -4.74 25.72 -34.04
N ILE A 14 -4.08 25.43 -35.16
CA ILE A 14 -3.43 24.14 -35.39
C ILE A 14 -2.29 23.92 -34.40
N VAL A 15 -1.49 24.95 -34.11
CA VAL A 15 -0.40 24.84 -33.11
C VAL A 15 -0.98 24.55 -31.71
N LEU A 16 -2.02 25.26 -31.29
CA LEU A 16 -2.68 25.04 -30.02
C LEU A 16 -3.29 23.64 -29.94
N LEU A 17 -3.89 23.14 -31.00
CA LEU A 17 -4.41 21.79 -31.10
C LEU A 17 -3.29 20.73 -30.94
N MET A 18 -2.17 20.91 -31.64
CA MET A 18 -1.02 20.01 -31.54
C MET A 18 -0.42 20.01 -30.13
N VAL A 19 -0.30 21.19 -29.50
CA VAL A 19 0.15 21.31 -28.12
C VAL A 19 -0.82 20.57 -27.18
N GLY A 20 -2.13 20.77 -27.33
CA GLY A 20 -3.14 20.07 -26.53
C GLY A 20 -3.06 18.55 -26.68
N ILE A 21 -2.91 18.04 -27.90
CA ILE A 21 -2.74 16.60 -28.17
C ILE A 21 -1.43 16.09 -27.54
N SER A 22 -0.34 16.85 -27.62
CA SER A 22 0.95 16.46 -27.03
C SER A 22 0.89 16.41 -25.50
N VAL A 23 0.25 17.40 -24.87
CA VAL A 23 0.05 17.43 -23.41
C VAL A 23 -0.81 16.26 -22.96
N LEU A 24 -1.90 15.98 -23.66
CA LEU A 24 -2.79 14.86 -23.34
C LEU A 24 -2.08 13.52 -23.56
N GLY A 25 -1.34 13.36 -24.65
CA GLY A 25 -0.54 12.16 -24.92
C GLY A 25 0.55 11.94 -23.87
N TYR A 26 1.20 13.03 -23.42
CA TYR A 26 2.18 12.95 -22.33
C TYR A 26 1.52 12.58 -21.00
N TRP A 27 0.33 13.13 -20.71
CA TRP A 27 -0.42 12.76 -19.49
C TRP A 27 -0.79 11.27 -19.51
N PHE A 28 -1.29 10.74 -20.63
CA PHE A 28 -1.58 9.30 -20.75
C PHE A 28 -0.32 8.44 -20.60
N TYR A 29 0.80 8.86 -21.18
CA TYR A 29 2.07 8.17 -21.03
C TYR A 29 2.50 8.11 -19.57
N GLN A 30 2.52 9.25 -18.88
CA GLN A 30 2.86 9.32 -17.45
C GLN A 30 1.92 8.47 -16.59
N ASN A 31 0.64 8.45 -16.93
CA ASN A 31 -0.36 7.69 -16.20
C ASN A 31 -0.17 6.16 -16.34
N LEU A 32 0.27 5.71 -17.50
CA LEU A 32 0.57 4.29 -17.75
C LEU A 32 1.92 3.83 -17.21
N HIS A 33 2.83 4.76 -16.89
CA HIS A 33 4.20 4.51 -16.46
C HIS A 33 4.52 5.24 -15.13
N TRP A 34 3.50 5.44 -14.30
CA TRP A 34 3.59 6.26 -13.09
C TRP A 34 4.65 5.76 -12.11
N TRP A 35 4.79 4.46 -11.96
CA TRP A 35 5.73 3.78 -11.07
C TRP A 35 7.17 3.75 -11.61
N GLU A 36 7.36 3.74 -12.92
CA GLU A 36 8.67 3.59 -13.55
C GLU A 36 9.67 4.69 -13.17
N LYS A 37 9.19 5.90 -12.89
CA LYS A 37 10.05 7.02 -12.53
C LYS A 37 10.77 6.75 -11.21
N ASP A 38 10.03 6.31 -10.21
CA ASP A 38 10.54 6.09 -8.87
C ASP A 38 11.41 4.83 -8.83
N MET A 39 10.99 3.76 -9.51
CA MET A 39 11.82 2.57 -9.71
C MET A 39 13.15 2.89 -10.40
N LYS A 40 13.14 3.64 -11.51
CA LYS A 40 14.37 4.07 -12.19
C LYS A 40 15.27 4.94 -11.31
N GLN A 41 14.71 5.66 -10.34
CA GLN A 41 15.50 6.46 -9.40
C GLN A 41 16.23 5.56 -8.40
N ILE A 42 15.56 4.59 -7.78
CA ILE A 42 16.21 3.68 -6.83
C ILE A 42 17.15 2.67 -7.52
N GLU A 43 16.85 2.26 -8.75
CA GLU A 43 17.78 1.47 -9.59
C GLU A 43 19.12 2.19 -9.80
N LYS A 44 19.09 3.52 -10.05
CA LYS A 44 20.31 4.33 -10.18
C LYS A 44 21.07 4.48 -8.88
N LEU A 45 20.40 4.39 -7.74
CA LEU A 45 21.02 4.37 -6.42
C LEU A 45 21.58 3.01 -6.05
N GLY A 46 21.26 1.98 -6.83
CA GLY A 46 21.82 0.64 -6.67
C GLY A 46 20.92 -0.32 -5.88
N VAL A 47 19.59 -0.08 -5.84
CA VAL A 47 18.68 -1.06 -5.24
C VAL A 47 18.86 -2.42 -5.91
N VAL A 48 18.86 -3.47 -5.12
CA VAL A 48 18.95 -4.86 -5.57
C VAL A 48 17.78 -5.65 -5.00
N GLU A 49 16.99 -6.24 -5.87
CA GLU A 49 15.97 -7.20 -5.45
C GLU A 49 16.63 -8.54 -5.14
N ARG A 50 16.26 -9.13 -4.01
CA ARG A 50 16.81 -10.36 -3.46
C ARG A 50 15.74 -11.27 -2.92
N GLN A 51 16.08 -12.54 -2.79
CA GLN A 51 15.26 -13.54 -2.11
C GLN A 51 16.07 -14.29 -1.07
N VAL A 52 15.43 -14.58 0.06
CA VAL A 52 15.98 -15.45 1.09
C VAL A 52 15.02 -16.60 1.35
N THR A 53 15.57 -17.82 1.44
CA THR A 53 14.80 -19.00 1.84
C THR A 53 14.96 -19.22 3.35
N LEU A 54 13.86 -19.24 4.07
CA LEU A 54 13.81 -19.49 5.50
C LEU A 54 14.01 -20.97 5.82
N PRO A 55 14.32 -21.35 7.07
CA PRO A 55 14.48 -22.75 7.49
C PRO A 55 13.24 -23.64 7.25
N ASN A 56 12.05 -23.05 7.24
CA ASN A 56 10.77 -23.70 6.91
C ASN A 56 10.56 -23.92 5.40
N GLY A 57 11.49 -23.44 4.56
CA GLY A 57 11.45 -23.55 3.10
C GLY A 57 10.62 -22.46 2.39
N ASN A 58 10.06 -21.51 3.14
CA ASN A 58 9.38 -20.36 2.56
C ASN A 58 10.39 -19.32 2.07
N VAL A 59 9.98 -18.48 1.14
CA VAL A 59 10.81 -17.43 0.54
C VAL A 59 10.23 -16.07 0.91
N ILE A 60 11.09 -15.16 1.40
CA ILE A 60 10.83 -13.73 1.50
C ILE A 60 11.60 -13.04 0.36
N ASN A 61 10.88 -12.29 -0.46
CA ASN A 61 11.42 -11.38 -1.47
C ASN A 61 11.55 -9.98 -0.88
N TYR A 62 12.60 -9.24 -1.25
CA TYR A 62 12.83 -7.89 -0.75
C TYR A 62 13.70 -7.06 -1.68
N GLY A 63 13.46 -5.75 -1.70
CA GLY A 63 14.38 -4.76 -2.27
C GLY A 63 15.34 -4.27 -1.19
N GLU A 64 16.66 -4.35 -1.47
CA GLU A 64 17.71 -3.81 -0.60
C GLU A 64 18.35 -2.60 -1.26
N LEU A 65 18.39 -1.48 -0.53
CA LEU A 65 19.16 -0.29 -0.91
C LEU A 65 20.22 -0.03 0.16
N GLU A 66 21.45 -0.50 -0.14
CA GLU A 66 22.60 -0.47 0.77
C GLU A 66 23.01 0.97 1.09
N GLY A 67 23.14 1.31 2.37
CA GLY A 67 23.55 2.63 2.88
C GLY A 67 24.45 2.51 4.11
N ASP A 68 25.12 3.61 4.48
CA ASP A 68 26.03 3.66 5.64
C ASP A 68 25.30 3.85 6.98
N GLY A 69 23.98 4.04 6.96
CA GLY A 69 23.15 4.27 8.13
C GLY A 69 22.69 2.98 8.82
N PRO A 70 21.93 3.09 9.94
CA PRO A 70 21.32 1.95 10.59
C PRO A 70 20.24 1.29 9.71
N ALA A 71 19.90 0.05 10.03
CA ALA A 71 18.89 -0.69 9.27
C ALA A 71 17.47 -0.14 9.47
N LEU A 72 16.76 -0.04 8.35
CA LEU A 72 15.35 0.29 8.25
C LEU A 72 14.62 -0.80 7.48
N LEU A 73 13.61 -1.41 8.09
CA LEU A 73 12.74 -2.39 7.44
C LEU A 73 11.38 -1.76 7.12
N LEU A 74 10.96 -1.86 5.86
CA LEU A 74 9.69 -1.35 5.33
C LEU A 74 8.76 -2.52 5.00
N ILE A 75 7.53 -2.49 5.53
CA ILE A 75 6.50 -3.52 5.37
C ILE A 75 5.28 -2.88 4.70
N HIS A 76 5.04 -3.24 3.46
CA HIS A 76 3.96 -2.66 2.64
C HIS A 76 2.55 -3.06 3.11
N GLY A 77 1.54 -2.32 2.63
CA GLY A 77 0.12 -2.60 2.81
C GLY A 77 -0.39 -3.72 1.89
N GLN A 78 -1.69 -3.97 1.94
CA GLN A 78 -2.32 -4.99 1.11
C GLN A 78 -2.39 -4.59 -0.37
N MET A 79 -2.35 -5.58 -1.26
CA MET A 79 -2.44 -5.44 -2.72
C MET A 79 -1.34 -4.59 -3.34
N VAL A 80 -0.21 -4.42 -2.67
CA VAL A 80 0.99 -3.77 -3.21
C VAL A 80 2.22 -4.67 -2.99
N SER A 81 3.43 -4.19 -3.25
CA SER A 81 4.70 -4.90 -3.03
C SER A 81 5.72 -3.96 -2.39
N TRP A 82 6.94 -4.43 -2.15
CA TRP A 82 8.06 -3.63 -1.65
C TRP A 82 8.30 -2.36 -2.49
N GLU A 83 7.99 -2.39 -3.78
CA GLU A 83 8.13 -1.27 -4.71
C GLU A 83 7.25 -0.06 -4.36
N ASN A 84 6.21 -0.25 -3.51
CA ASN A 84 5.36 0.84 -3.05
C ASN A 84 6.15 1.94 -2.33
N TYR A 85 7.29 1.58 -1.70
CA TYR A 85 8.19 2.52 -1.05
C TYR A 85 9.22 3.19 -1.98
N ALA A 86 9.23 2.84 -3.27
CA ALA A 86 10.23 3.37 -4.22
C ALA A 86 10.27 4.91 -4.27
N SER A 87 9.14 5.58 -4.01
CA SER A 87 9.04 7.03 -4.01
C SER A 87 9.79 7.71 -2.85
N VAL A 88 9.93 7.03 -1.70
CA VAL A 88 10.56 7.58 -0.47
C VAL A 88 11.95 7.02 -0.19
N MET A 89 12.30 5.89 -0.80
CA MET A 89 13.62 5.27 -0.60
C MET A 89 14.80 6.18 -0.94
N PRO A 90 14.76 7.07 -1.96
CA PRO A 90 15.89 7.95 -2.26
C PRO A 90 16.26 8.88 -1.10
N GLU A 91 15.27 9.49 -0.46
CA GLU A 91 15.47 10.41 0.66
C GLU A 91 15.85 9.67 1.95
N LEU A 92 15.26 8.49 2.18
CA LEU A 92 15.61 7.63 3.31
C LEU A 92 17.04 7.10 3.19
N HIS A 93 17.49 6.75 2.00
CA HIS A 93 18.82 6.21 1.73
C HIS A 93 19.97 7.14 2.15
N GLU A 94 19.72 8.45 2.26
CA GLU A 94 20.73 9.39 2.75
C GLU A 94 21.18 9.07 4.18
N ASN A 95 20.34 8.39 4.98
CA ASN A 95 20.59 8.14 6.39
C ASN A 95 20.40 6.68 6.83
N TRP A 96 19.88 5.81 5.94
CA TRP A 96 19.46 4.46 6.28
C TRP A 96 19.99 3.42 5.30
N HIS A 97 20.28 2.22 5.80
CA HIS A 97 20.33 1.01 5.00
C HIS A 97 18.91 0.41 4.95
N ILE A 98 18.32 0.32 3.76
CA ILE A 98 16.89 0.05 3.59
C ILE A 98 16.67 -1.37 3.11
N TYR A 99 15.73 -2.06 3.78
CA TYR A 99 15.14 -3.33 3.37
C TYR A 99 13.63 -3.11 3.22
N ALA A 100 13.07 -3.36 2.05
CA ALA A 100 11.63 -3.30 1.80
C ALA A 100 11.17 -4.70 1.38
N ILE A 101 10.32 -5.36 2.17
CA ILE A 101 9.95 -6.77 1.95
C ILE A 101 8.60 -6.90 1.27
N ASP A 102 8.41 -8.01 0.55
CA ASP A 102 7.09 -8.54 0.20
C ASP A 102 6.59 -9.45 1.32
N VAL A 103 5.44 -9.15 1.90
CA VAL A 103 4.77 -10.10 2.82
C VAL A 103 4.23 -11.30 2.04
N TYR A 104 4.00 -12.42 2.69
CA TYR A 104 3.45 -13.61 2.03
C TYR A 104 2.16 -13.29 1.26
N GLY A 105 1.96 -13.96 0.13
CA GLY A 105 0.82 -13.70 -0.75
C GLY A 105 0.93 -12.44 -1.61
N HIS A 106 2.08 -11.74 -1.56
CA HIS A 106 2.36 -10.55 -2.36
C HIS A 106 3.71 -10.67 -3.05
N GLY A 107 3.85 -9.94 -4.16
CA GLY A 107 5.10 -9.84 -4.92
C GLY A 107 5.67 -11.22 -5.27
N GLU A 108 6.96 -11.38 -5.05
CA GLU A 108 7.71 -12.61 -5.33
C GLU A 108 7.96 -13.45 -4.05
N SER A 109 7.34 -13.10 -2.91
CA SER A 109 7.36 -13.92 -1.69
C SER A 109 6.48 -15.16 -1.85
N THR A 110 6.59 -16.13 -0.92
CA THR A 110 5.83 -17.38 -1.00
C THR A 110 4.32 -17.13 -0.96
N HIS A 111 3.60 -17.74 -1.91
CA HIS A 111 2.15 -17.73 -1.99
C HIS A 111 1.60 -19.08 -1.50
N LYS A 112 1.15 -19.13 -0.23
CA LYS A 112 0.52 -20.29 0.41
C LYS A 112 -0.46 -19.82 1.47
N GLU A 113 -1.70 -20.27 1.40
CA GLU A 113 -2.79 -19.86 2.26
C GLU A 113 -2.48 -20.03 3.76
N GLU A 114 -1.78 -21.12 4.13
CA GLU A 114 -1.38 -21.38 5.52
C GLU A 114 -0.40 -20.37 6.11
N LEU A 115 0.11 -19.42 5.29
CA LEU A 115 1.03 -18.37 5.73
C LEU A 115 0.35 -17.00 5.92
N TYR A 116 -0.93 -16.87 5.58
CA TYR A 116 -1.61 -15.56 5.51
C TYR A 116 -2.20 -15.15 6.87
N TYR A 117 -1.41 -15.31 7.93
CA TYR A 117 -1.75 -14.92 9.30
C TYR A 117 -0.74 -13.92 9.86
N LEU A 118 -1.20 -13.06 10.79
CA LEU A 118 -0.40 -12.01 11.39
C LEU A 118 0.85 -12.54 12.10
N ASP A 119 0.69 -13.55 12.95
CA ASP A 119 1.78 -14.16 13.70
C ASP A 119 2.77 -14.89 12.79
N VAL A 120 2.29 -15.61 11.78
CA VAL A 120 3.17 -16.33 10.84
C VAL A 120 4.03 -15.35 10.05
N ASN A 121 3.44 -14.27 9.51
CA ASN A 121 4.20 -13.21 8.84
C ASN A 121 5.15 -12.52 9.82
N GLY A 122 4.67 -12.18 11.02
CA GLY A 122 5.46 -11.50 12.02
C GLY A 122 6.67 -12.31 12.50
N ASP A 123 6.50 -13.59 12.79
CA ASP A 123 7.59 -14.48 13.25
C ASP A 123 8.66 -14.66 12.15
N ASP A 124 8.26 -14.85 10.90
CA ASP A 124 9.20 -15.00 9.79
C ASP A 124 9.91 -13.67 9.45
N ILE A 125 9.28 -12.52 9.69
CA ILE A 125 9.92 -11.20 9.59
C ILE A 125 10.90 -10.96 10.75
N ILE A 126 10.58 -11.37 11.97
CA ILE A 126 11.52 -11.35 13.10
C ILE A 126 12.74 -12.20 12.75
N TRP A 127 12.54 -13.41 12.23
CA TRP A 127 13.64 -14.23 11.74
C TRP A 127 14.47 -13.52 10.67
N PHE A 128 13.84 -12.80 9.73
CA PHE A 128 14.53 -12.03 8.71
C PHE A 128 15.41 -10.92 9.31
N ILE A 129 14.91 -10.19 10.31
CA ILE A 129 15.69 -9.18 11.04
C ILE A 129 16.92 -9.81 11.70
N GLU A 130 16.74 -10.95 12.38
CA GLU A 130 17.82 -11.62 13.11
C GLU A 130 18.89 -12.25 12.20
N ASN A 131 18.50 -12.80 11.06
CA ASN A 131 19.37 -13.66 10.24
C ASN A 131 19.82 -13.05 8.91
N VAL A 132 19.09 -12.07 8.39
CA VAL A 132 19.42 -11.39 7.12
C VAL A 132 19.95 -9.98 7.39
N ILE A 133 19.21 -9.18 8.17
CA ILE A 133 19.68 -7.84 8.55
C ILE A 133 20.81 -7.95 9.58
N GLY A 134 20.62 -8.71 10.67
CA GLY A 134 21.66 -9.03 11.66
C GLY A 134 22.04 -7.87 12.59
N GLU A 135 21.29 -6.76 12.58
CA GLU A 135 21.50 -5.60 13.44
C GLU A 135 20.18 -5.00 13.95
N LYS A 136 20.28 -4.10 14.94
CA LYS A 136 19.11 -3.43 15.50
C LYS A 136 18.43 -2.55 14.44
N THR A 137 17.15 -2.85 14.18
CA THR A 137 16.39 -2.33 13.07
C THR A 137 15.25 -1.42 13.54
N VAL A 138 15.02 -0.32 12.84
CA VAL A 138 13.75 0.42 12.90
C VAL A 138 12.81 -0.23 11.89
N VAL A 139 11.57 -0.46 12.30
CA VAL A 139 10.56 -1.08 11.44
C VAL A 139 9.48 -0.05 11.11
N SER A 140 9.09 0.05 9.86
CA SER A 140 7.93 0.85 9.44
C SER A 140 6.98 -0.04 8.66
N GLY A 141 5.69 0.09 8.93
CA GLY A 141 4.66 -0.62 8.17
C GLY A 141 3.52 0.30 7.80
N HIS A 142 2.92 0.06 6.63
CA HIS A 142 1.76 0.77 6.11
C HIS A 142 0.51 -0.12 6.16
N SER A 143 -0.62 0.43 6.60
CA SER A 143 -1.91 -0.28 6.56
C SER A 143 -1.86 -1.62 7.34
N ASN A 144 -2.22 -2.76 6.73
CA ASN A 144 -2.05 -4.07 7.38
C ASN A 144 -0.57 -4.41 7.65
N GLY A 145 0.36 -3.90 6.85
CA GLY A 145 1.80 -3.97 7.15
C GLY A 145 2.17 -3.24 8.43
N ALA A 146 1.42 -2.21 8.84
CA ALA A 146 1.60 -1.56 10.12
C ALA A 146 1.11 -2.43 11.30
N LEU A 147 0.08 -3.26 11.12
CA LEU A 147 -0.30 -4.26 12.11
C LEU A 147 0.78 -5.35 12.23
N THR A 148 1.38 -5.76 11.10
CA THR A 148 2.54 -6.66 11.10
C THR A 148 3.76 -6.01 11.77
N ALA A 149 4.04 -4.73 11.51
CA ALA A 149 5.08 -3.97 12.19
C ALA A 149 4.83 -3.85 13.70
N ALA A 150 3.57 -3.70 14.12
CA ALA A 150 3.20 -3.71 15.54
C ALA A 150 3.50 -5.07 16.19
N TYR A 151 3.23 -6.19 15.49
CA TYR A 151 3.60 -7.53 15.95
C TYR A 151 5.12 -7.66 16.12
N VAL A 152 5.88 -7.26 15.10
CA VAL A 152 7.34 -7.27 15.12
C VAL A 152 7.88 -6.38 16.26
N ALA A 153 7.26 -5.23 16.51
CA ALA A 153 7.64 -4.32 17.59
C ALA A 153 7.36 -4.91 18.98
N ALA A 154 6.25 -5.66 19.14
CA ALA A 154 5.89 -6.28 20.41
C ALA A 154 6.75 -7.50 20.73
N TYR A 155 7.14 -8.29 19.72
CA TYR A 155 7.73 -9.62 19.94
C TYR A 155 9.16 -9.80 19.39
N GLY A 156 9.69 -8.85 18.62
CA GLY A 156 11.05 -8.89 18.04
C GLY A 156 12.20 -8.60 19.00
N GLY A 157 11.88 -8.34 20.28
CA GLY A 157 12.87 -8.17 21.35
C GLY A 157 13.91 -7.08 21.07
N ASP A 158 15.15 -7.34 21.51
CA ASP A 158 16.26 -6.36 21.43
C ASP A 158 16.69 -6.00 20.00
N MET A 159 16.25 -6.74 18.98
CA MET A 159 16.58 -6.50 17.58
C MET A 159 15.73 -5.41 16.95
N VAL A 160 14.61 -5.02 17.58
CA VAL A 160 13.75 -3.93 17.12
C VAL A 160 13.93 -2.72 18.03
N LYS A 161 14.44 -1.61 17.50
CA LYS A 161 14.74 -0.41 18.29
C LYS A 161 13.66 0.66 18.26
N GLY A 162 12.72 0.57 17.32
CA GLY A 162 11.62 1.52 17.16
C GLY A 162 10.69 1.14 16.03
N VAL A 163 9.47 1.67 16.05
CA VAL A 163 8.45 1.35 15.05
C VAL A 163 7.71 2.61 14.59
N VAL A 164 7.43 2.67 13.28
CA VAL A 164 6.49 3.64 12.69
C VAL A 164 5.29 2.86 12.18
N LEU A 165 4.11 3.17 12.71
CA LEU A 165 2.82 2.59 12.32
C LEU A 165 2.12 3.60 11.42
N GLU A 166 2.16 3.38 10.11
CA GLU A 166 1.55 4.25 9.13
C GLU A 166 0.11 3.80 8.86
N ASP A 167 -0.83 4.56 9.40
CA ASP A 167 -2.28 4.43 9.24
C ASP A 167 -2.81 2.98 9.35
N PRO A 168 -2.48 2.26 10.46
CA PRO A 168 -2.92 0.88 10.63
C PRO A 168 -4.43 0.79 10.83
N PRO A 169 -5.10 -0.24 10.28
CA PRO A 169 -6.54 -0.46 10.45
C PRO A 169 -6.86 -1.08 11.83
N VAL A 170 -6.35 -0.44 12.90
CA VAL A 170 -6.53 -0.90 14.28
C VAL A 170 -7.99 -0.82 14.69
N PHE A 171 -8.48 -1.89 15.31
CA PHE A 171 -9.86 -2.10 15.74
C PHE A 171 -10.91 -2.12 14.62
N SER A 172 -10.70 -1.40 13.52
CA SER A 172 -11.59 -1.43 12.35
C SER A 172 -11.60 -2.80 11.65
N THR A 173 -10.50 -3.58 11.77
CA THR A 173 -10.39 -4.97 11.31
C THR A 173 -10.59 -5.99 12.43
N GLN A 174 -11.20 -5.58 13.53
CA GLN A 174 -11.66 -6.44 14.62
C GLN A 174 -12.95 -5.88 15.21
N GLY A 175 -14.04 -6.64 15.16
CA GLY A 175 -15.25 -6.27 15.85
C GLY A 175 -16.46 -6.02 14.94
N GLU A 176 -17.51 -5.44 15.53
CA GLU A 176 -18.85 -5.30 14.91
C GLU A 176 -18.88 -4.30 13.77
N ASP A 177 -17.93 -3.35 13.73
CA ASP A 177 -17.90 -2.28 12.71
C ASP A 177 -17.21 -2.72 11.41
N TRP A 178 -16.61 -3.93 11.36
CA TRP A 178 -15.85 -4.40 10.21
C TRP A 178 -16.65 -4.34 8.91
N GLU A 179 -17.86 -4.92 8.90
CA GLU A 179 -18.72 -4.97 7.71
C GLU A 179 -19.21 -3.59 7.23
N ASN A 180 -19.07 -2.55 8.08
CA ASN A 180 -19.40 -1.16 7.74
C ASN A 180 -18.16 -0.31 7.45
N SER A 181 -16.98 -0.92 7.38
CA SER A 181 -15.75 -0.21 7.02
C SER A 181 -15.61 -0.03 5.51
N PHE A 182 -14.89 1.03 5.12
CA PHE A 182 -14.56 1.24 3.70
C PHE A 182 -13.82 0.05 3.12
N ALA A 183 -12.80 -0.45 3.80
CA ALA A 183 -11.99 -1.56 3.33
C ALA A 183 -12.83 -2.83 3.07
N TYR A 184 -13.77 -3.15 3.95
CA TYR A 184 -14.67 -4.28 3.75
C TYR A 184 -15.55 -4.09 2.52
N LEU A 185 -16.25 -2.95 2.43
CA LEU A 185 -17.20 -2.68 1.35
C LEU A 185 -16.52 -2.49 -0.01
N ASP A 186 -15.34 -1.88 -0.02
CA ASP A 186 -14.63 -1.57 -1.25
C ASP A 186 -13.86 -2.76 -1.81
N THR A 187 -13.19 -3.51 -0.94
CA THR A 187 -12.21 -4.52 -1.36
C THR A 187 -12.59 -5.94 -0.95
N TYR A 188 -12.78 -6.18 0.35
CA TYR A 188 -12.84 -7.56 0.85
C TYR A 188 -14.14 -8.28 0.52
N LYS A 189 -15.28 -7.59 0.58
CA LYS A 189 -16.55 -8.17 0.14
C LYS A 189 -16.58 -8.46 -1.35
N PRO A 190 -16.23 -7.55 -2.26
CA PRO A 190 -16.08 -7.89 -3.69
C PRO A 190 -15.11 -9.03 -3.95
N LEU A 191 -13.98 -9.10 -3.19
CA LEU A 191 -13.00 -10.16 -3.32
C LEU A 191 -13.58 -11.52 -2.91
N HIS A 192 -14.24 -11.61 -1.76
CA HIS A 192 -14.92 -12.79 -1.29
C HIS A 192 -15.98 -13.27 -2.29
N ASP A 193 -16.84 -12.35 -2.75
CA ASP A 193 -17.88 -12.66 -3.74
C ASP A 193 -17.26 -13.17 -5.05
N TYR A 194 -16.11 -12.63 -5.47
CA TYR A 194 -15.38 -13.06 -6.66
C TYR A 194 -14.85 -14.48 -6.54
N ILE A 195 -14.15 -14.81 -5.47
CA ILE A 195 -13.52 -16.14 -5.30
C ILE A 195 -14.53 -17.23 -4.92
N SER A 196 -15.66 -16.84 -4.28
CA SER A 196 -16.71 -17.77 -3.84
C SER A 196 -17.67 -18.21 -4.94
N THR A 197 -17.61 -17.58 -6.10
CA THR A 197 -18.51 -17.85 -7.23
C THR A 197 -17.73 -18.12 -8.51
N GLU A 198 -18.33 -18.89 -9.44
CA GLU A 198 -17.71 -19.12 -10.74
C GLU A 198 -17.75 -17.82 -11.56
N GLN A 199 -16.56 -17.26 -11.83
CA GLN A 199 -16.41 -16.01 -12.54
C GLN A 199 -16.05 -16.22 -14.01
N THR A 200 -16.58 -15.34 -14.87
CA THR A 200 -16.27 -15.30 -16.31
C THR A 200 -15.49 -14.04 -16.68
N GLU A 201 -15.27 -13.13 -15.73
CA GLU A 201 -14.53 -11.89 -15.93
C GLU A 201 -13.25 -11.89 -15.09
N CYS A 202 -12.29 -11.02 -15.47
CA CYS A 202 -11.07 -10.82 -14.67
C CYS A 202 -11.38 -10.07 -13.37
N TRP A 203 -10.50 -10.22 -12.38
CA TRP A 203 -10.66 -9.58 -11.07
C TRP A 203 -10.85 -8.06 -11.17
N GLU A 204 -10.04 -7.38 -11.98
CA GLU A 204 -10.10 -5.94 -12.12
C GLU A 204 -11.43 -5.45 -12.68
N ALA A 205 -12.02 -6.17 -13.64
CA ALA A 205 -13.34 -5.84 -14.17
C ALA A 205 -14.43 -6.07 -13.12
N TYR A 206 -14.35 -7.17 -12.40
CA TYR A 206 -15.28 -7.50 -11.31
C TYR A 206 -15.19 -6.45 -10.20
N TYR A 207 -13.98 -6.14 -9.73
CA TYR A 207 -13.74 -5.11 -8.73
C TYR A 207 -14.35 -3.77 -9.13
N LEU A 208 -14.05 -3.27 -10.33
CA LEU A 208 -14.59 -2.01 -10.85
C LEU A 208 -16.14 -1.97 -10.88
N ARG A 209 -16.80 -3.11 -11.03
CA ARG A 209 -18.28 -3.18 -10.98
C ARG A 209 -18.84 -3.15 -9.57
N HIS A 210 -18.08 -3.59 -8.58
CA HIS A 210 -18.57 -3.91 -7.24
C HIS A 210 -17.91 -3.10 -6.12
N CYS A 211 -16.83 -2.31 -6.42
CA CYS A 211 -16.12 -1.54 -5.43
C CYS A 211 -16.96 -0.36 -4.92
N TYR A 212 -16.88 -0.12 -3.62
CA TYR A 212 -17.62 0.95 -2.95
C TYR A 212 -17.15 2.34 -3.38
N TRP A 213 -15.86 2.52 -3.63
CA TRP A 213 -15.31 3.76 -4.18
C TRP A 213 -15.98 4.14 -5.51
N GLY A 214 -16.15 3.18 -6.39
CA GLY A 214 -16.83 3.37 -7.67
C GLY A 214 -18.29 3.78 -7.49
N GLU A 215 -18.98 3.17 -6.53
CA GLU A 215 -20.37 3.53 -6.21
C GLU A 215 -20.48 4.97 -5.71
N LEU A 216 -19.54 5.42 -4.87
CA LEU A 216 -19.55 6.77 -4.30
C LEU A 216 -19.23 7.86 -5.33
N PHE A 217 -18.22 7.63 -6.18
CA PHE A 217 -17.62 8.73 -6.96
C PHE A 217 -17.86 8.64 -8.47
N MET A 218 -18.14 7.45 -9.02
CA MET A 218 -18.19 7.22 -10.47
C MET A 218 -19.29 6.28 -10.95
N LYS A 219 -20.35 6.11 -10.19
CA LYS A 219 -21.43 5.12 -10.37
C LYS A 219 -21.85 4.87 -11.83
N ASP A 220 -22.15 5.92 -12.58
CA ASP A 220 -22.65 5.81 -13.95
C ASP A 220 -21.56 5.41 -14.97
N SER A 221 -20.29 5.64 -14.62
CA SER A 221 -19.15 5.39 -15.51
C SER A 221 -18.51 4.02 -15.30
N MET A 222 -18.64 3.46 -14.09
CA MET A 222 -17.94 2.23 -13.71
C MET A 222 -18.24 1.02 -14.60
N PRO A 223 -19.49 0.75 -15.05
CA PRO A 223 -19.76 -0.37 -15.96
C PRO A 223 -18.95 -0.30 -17.26
N GLY A 224 -18.82 0.89 -17.87
CA GLY A 224 -18.04 1.07 -19.08
C GLY A 224 -16.53 0.92 -18.88
N ILE A 225 -16.03 1.34 -17.70
CA ILE A 225 -14.62 1.17 -17.32
C ILE A 225 -14.31 -0.31 -17.08
N ALA A 226 -15.21 -1.03 -16.41
CA ALA A 226 -15.09 -2.47 -16.18
C ALA A 226 -15.13 -3.28 -17.50
N ASP A 227 -16.03 -2.90 -18.43
CA ASP A 227 -16.05 -3.51 -19.77
C ASP A 227 -14.73 -3.30 -20.53
N TYR A 228 -14.11 -2.12 -20.37
CA TYR A 228 -12.80 -1.86 -20.95
C TYR A 228 -11.72 -2.75 -20.31
N ALA A 229 -11.70 -2.87 -18.98
CA ALA A 229 -10.77 -3.72 -18.24
C ALA A 229 -10.86 -5.19 -18.69
N GLN A 230 -12.08 -5.72 -18.79
CA GLN A 230 -12.33 -7.08 -19.29
C GLN A 230 -11.80 -7.28 -20.71
N GLN A 231 -12.11 -6.35 -21.64
CA GLN A 231 -11.64 -6.43 -23.01
C GLN A 231 -10.11 -6.30 -23.12
N TYR A 232 -9.51 -5.53 -22.22
CA TYR A 232 -8.05 -5.41 -22.14
C TYR A 232 -7.43 -6.74 -21.72
N SER A 233 -7.90 -7.33 -20.62
CA SER A 233 -7.44 -8.62 -20.11
C SER A 233 -7.58 -9.74 -21.15
N GLU A 234 -8.70 -9.80 -21.88
CA GLU A 234 -8.90 -10.78 -22.95
C GLU A 234 -7.93 -10.64 -24.13
N LYS A 235 -7.53 -9.41 -24.46
CA LYS A 235 -6.58 -9.12 -25.54
C LYS A 235 -5.13 -9.28 -25.13
N HIS A 236 -4.85 -9.18 -23.84
CA HIS A 236 -3.51 -9.18 -23.23
C HIS A 236 -3.44 -10.21 -22.08
N PRO A 237 -3.65 -11.51 -22.36
CA PRO A 237 -3.73 -12.53 -21.32
C PRO A 237 -2.41 -12.62 -20.52
N GLY A 238 -2.51 -12.49 -19.19
CA GLY A 238 -1.38 -12.53 -18.27
C GLY A 238 -0.60 -11.23 -18.16
N GLU A 239 -1.01 -10.16 -18.84
CA GLU A 239 -0.48 -8.82 -18.63
C GLU A 239 -1.31 -8.06 -17.58
N GLU A 240 -0.71 -7.06 -16.94
CA GLU A 240 -1.37 -6.08 -16.10
C GLU A 240 -2.47 -5.34 -16.85
N VAL A 241 -3.66 -5.19 -16.25
CA VAL A 241 -4.75 -4.41 -16.85
C VAL A 241 -4.44 -2.91 -16.80
N LYS A 242 -4.31 -2.29 -17.97
CA LYS A 242 -3.96 -0.87 -18.12
C LYS A 242 -5.15 -0.05 -18.59
N ILE A 243 -5.57 0.92 -17.76
CA ILE A 243 -6.69 1.82 -18.06
C ILE A 243 -6.15 3.23 -18.23
N PHE A 244 -5.68 3.55 -19.44
CA PHE A 244 -4.92 4.76 -19.76
C PHE A 244 -5.64 6.08 -19.45
N PHE A 245 -6.96 6.07 -19.39
CA PHE A 245 -7.81 7.25 -19.15
C PHE A 245 -8.23 7.43 -17.68
N MET A 246 -7.91 6.48 -16.79
CA MET A 246 -8.09 6.61 -15.36
C MET A 246 -6.84 7.22 -14.72
N PRO A 247 -6.96 8.04 -13.66
CA PRO A 247 -5.80 8.50 -12.90
C PRO A 247 -5.06 7.32 -12.26
N SER A 248 -3.74 7.34 -12.28
CA SER A 248 -2.92 6.29 -11.64
C SER A 248 -3.27 6.10 -10.16
N SER A 249 -3.59 7.18 -9.44
CA SER A 249 -4.04 7.11 -8.04
C SER A 249 -5.31 6.28 -7.80
N ALA A 250 -6.13 6.07 -8.84
CA ALA A 250 -7.36 5.27 -8.74
C ALA A 250 -7.16 3.81 -9.16
N ILE A 251 -6.06 3.49 -9.85
CA ILE A 251 -5.79 2.16 -10.43
C ILE A 251 -4.42 1.60 -10.07
N SER A 252 -3.69 2.24 -9.16
CA SER A 252 -2.33 1.83 -8.79
C SER A 252 -2.28 0.40 -8.26
N ALA A 253 -3.30 -0.05 -7.54
CA ALA A 253 -3.39 -1.43 -7.07
C ALA A 253 -3.37 -2.47 -8.21
N PHE A 254 -3.85 -2.13 -9.42
CA PHE A 254 -3.86 -3.05 -10.55
C PHE A 254 -2.46 -3.41 -11.07
N HIS A 255 -1.48 -2.53 -10.80
CA HIS A 255 -0.09 -2.83 -11.11
C HIS A 255 0.43 -4.05 -10.31
N TYR A 256 0.05 -4.14 -9.04
CA TYR A 256 0.54 -5.14 -8.12
C TYR A 256 -0.33 -6.41 -8.05
N VAL A 257 -1.61 -6.31 -8.46
CA VAL A 257 -2.60 -7.39 -8.28
C VAL A 257 -2.23 -8.67 -9.04
N LYS A 258 -1.42 -8.57 -10.07
CA LYS A 258 -0.91 -9.73 -10.81
C LYS A 258 -0.12 -10.69 -9.91
N ASN A 259 0.62 -10.15 -8.94
CA ASN A 259 1.46 -10.88 -7.98
C ASN A 259 0.84 -10.80 -6.56
N TYR A 260 -0.48 -10.76 -6.48
CA TYR A 260 -1.24 -10.80 -5.24
C TYR A 260 -2.14 -12.04 -5.21
N ASP A 261 -2.08 -12.79 -4.12
CA ASP A 261 -2.98 -13.92 -3.91
C ASP A 261 -4.29 -13.43 -3.28
N LEU A 262 -5.40 -13.58 -4.01
CA LEU A 262 -6.72 -13.16 -3.52
C LEU A 262 -7.13 -13.88 -2.23
N LEU A 263 -6.61 -15.08 -1.97
CA LEU A 263 -6.85 -15.81 -0.70
C LEU A 263 -6.29 -15.07 0.51
N TYR A 264 -5.27 -14.21 0.34
CA TYR A 264 -4.81 -13.35 1.43
C TYR A 264 -5.92 -12.38 1.88
N GLY A 265 -6.65 -11.82 0.94
CA GLY A 265 -7.80 -10.95 1.23
C GLY A 265 -8.98 -11.68 1.86
N GLU A 266 -9.17 -12.96 1.58
CA GLU A 266 -10.21 -13.79 2.21
C GLU A 266 -10.02 -13.89 3.72
N HIS A 267 -8.76 -14.01 4.18
CA HIS A 267 -8.43 -14.01 5.62
C HIS A 267 -8.75 -12.67 6.31
N PHE A 268 -8.79 -11.56 5.57
CA PHE A 268 -9.30 -10.29 6.10
C PHE A 268 -10.83 -10.24 6.07
N TYR A 269 -11.46 -10.77 5.04
CA TYR A 269 -12.93 -10.81 4.93
C TYR A 269 -13.56 -11.52 6.14
N ASP A 270 -13.04 -12.68 6.51
CA ASP A 270 -13.53 -13.51 7.61
C ASP A 270 -12.85 -13.26 8.96
N LEU A 271 -11.91 -12.29 9.02
CA LEU A 271 -11.13 -11.90 10.20
C LEU A 271 -10.18 -12.99 10.74
N THR A 272 -9.94 -14.06 9.98
CA THR A 272 -8.99 -15.11 10.38
C THR A 272 -7.54 -14.66 10.31
N TRP A 273 -7.23 -13.61 9.54
CA TRP A 273 -5.89 -13.02 9.42
C TRP A 273 -5.24 -12.70 10.77
N ASN A 274 -6.03 -12.24 11.74
CA ASN A 274 -5.53 -11.92 13.09
C ASN A 274 -5.08 -13.14 13.89
N ASN A 275 -5.45 -14.36 13.49
CA ASN A 275 -5.16 -15.63 14.17
C ASN A 275 -5.44 -15.61 15.69
N GLY A 276 -6.53 -14.94 16.10
CA GLY A 276 -6.92 -14.79 17.50
C GLY A 276 -6.16 -13.72 18.30
N ILE A 277 -5.17 -13.04 17.70
CA ILE A 277 -4.45 -11.93 18.32
C ILE A 277 -5.41 -10.74 18.46
N LYS A 278 -5.46 -10.16 19.66
CA LYS A 278 -6.26 -8.97 19.94
C LYS A 278 -5.42 -7.71 19.80
N HIS A 279 -5.93 -6.72 19.09
CA HIS A 279 -5.23 -5.45 18.93
C HIS A 279 -4.93 -4.75 20.26
N GLU A 280 -5.83 -4.86 21.27
CA GLU A 280 -5.58 -4.34 22.61
C GLU A 280 -4.31 -4.92 23.24
N GLN A 281 -4.15 -6.24 23.17
CA GLN A 281 -2.98 -6.91 23.75
C GLN A 281 -1.73 -6.60 22.94
N LEU A 282 -1.81 -6.74 21.60
CA LEU A 282 -0.71 -6.46 20.70
C LEU A 282 -0.12 -5.06 20.91
N LEU A 283 -0.98 -4.04 20.98
CA LEU A 283 -0.54 -2.65 21.16
C LEU A 283 0.02 -2.41 22.55
N SER A 284 -0.56 -3.05 23.58
CA SER A 284 -0.07 -2.93 24.98
C SER A 284 1.28 -3.63 25.19
N ASP A 285 1.64 -4.59 24.33
CA ASP A 285 2.92 -5.30 24.40
C ASP A 285 4.08 -4.53 23.72
N ILE A 286 3.81 -3.39 23.07
CA ILE A 286 4.84 -2.54 22.46
C ILE A 286 5.52 -1.69 23.54
N GLU A 287 6.74 -2.05 23.92
CA GLU A 287 7.53 -1.36 24.95
C GLU A 287 8.61 -0.42 24.36
N ILE A 288 8.81 -0.45 23.04
CA ILE A 288 9.83 0.33 22.32
C ILE A 288 9.26 1.66 21.84
N PRO A 289 10.12 2.66 21.49
CA PRO A 289 9.66 3.91 20.90
C PRO A 289 8.81 3.69 19.63
N CYS A 290 7.67 4.36 19.57
CA CYS A 290 6.67 4.23 18.52
C CYS A 290 6.26 5.61 17.99
N VAL A 291 6.10 5.72 16.68
CA VAL A 291 5.39 6.82 16.04
C VAL A 291 4.17 6.26 15.33
N TYR A 292 3.00 6.75 15.67
CA TYR A 292 1.74 6.43 15.00
C TYR A 292 1.37 7.59 14.06
N LEU A 293 1.37 7.33 12.76
CA LEU A 293 0.90 8.26 11.75
C LEU A 293 -0.57 7.96 11.44
N HIS A 294 -1.43 8.95 11.58
CA HIS A 294 -2.87 8.83 11.32
C HIS A 294 -3.28 9.70 10.14
N ALA A 295 -3.87 9.09 9.12
CA ALA A 295 -4.41 9.80 7.97
C ALA A 295 -5.68 10.58 8.33
N LYS A 296 -6.11 11.46 7.43
CA LYS A 296 -7.34 12.23 7.59
C LYS A 296 -8.55 11.33 7.82
N GLU A 297 -9.26 11.56 8.92
CA GLU A 297 -10.58 10.95 9.11
C GLU A 297 -11.58 11.56 8.14
N GLU A 298 -12.26 10.74 7.37
CA GLU A 298 -13.32 11.14 6.46
C GLU A 298 -14.50 10.16 6.55
N LYS A 299 -15.72 10.66 6.38
CA LYS A 299 -16.94 9.86 6.37
C LYS A 299 -17.75 10.12 5.12
N ALA A 300 -18.29 9.07 4.54
CA ALA A 300 -19.34 9.17 3.52
C ALA A 300 -20.67 9.64 4.14
N ASP A 301 -21.59 10.13 3.30
CA ASP A 301 -22.90 10.62 3.73
C ASP A 301 -23.73 9.57 4.49
N ASN A 302 -23.51 8.30 4.24
CA ASN A 302 -24.17 7.18 4.92
C ASN A 302 -23.50 6.76 6.24
N GLY A 303 -22.43 7.45 6.65
CA GLY A 303 -21.73 7.23 7.91
C GLY A 303 -20.56 6.24 7.86
N VAL A 304 -20.29 5.63 6.70
CA VAL A 304 -19.10 4.76 6.50
C VAL A 304 -17.83 5.59 6.61
N TYR A 305 -16.88 5.15 7.44
CA TYR A 305 -15.56 5.77 7.51
C TYR A 305 -14.74 5.44 6.27
N LEU A 306 -14.20 6.47 5.61
CA LEU A 306 -13.33 6.40 4.43
C LEU A 306 -11.84 6.45 4.83
N CYS A 307 -11.50 5.85 5.96
CA CYS A 307 -10.15 5.80 6.54
C CYS A 307 -9.88 4.41 7.13
N ALA A 308 -8.62 4.09 7.40
CA ALA A 308 -8.23 2.80 7.97
C ALA A 308 -8.72 2.64 9.42
N ALA A 309 -8.58 3.69 10.21
CA ALA A 309 -9.07 3.78 11.58
C ALA A 309 -9.69 5.16 11.83
N SER A 310 -10.70 5.24 12.71
CA SER A 310 -11.19 6.53 13.19
C SER A 310 -10.16 7.18 14.11
N ARG A 311 -10.29 8.50 14.32
CA ARG A 311 -9.47 9.23 15.29
C ARG A 311 -9.56 8.62 16.69
N GLU A 312 -10.75 8.24 17.13
CA GLU A 312 -10.97 7.59 18.43
C GLU A 312 -10.20 6.27 18.53
N GLN A 313 -10.20 5.48 17.45
CA GLN A 313 -9.43 4.21 17.37
C GLN A 313 -7.92 4.46 17.42
N ALA A 314 -7.42 5.47 16.71
CA ALA A 314 -6.01 5.87 16.72
C ALA A 314 -5.58 6.39 18.11
N GLU A 315 -6.35 7.28 18.74
CA GLU A 315 -6.09 7.76 20.11
C GLU A 315 -6.11 6.62 21.14
N ARG A 316 -7.04 5.67 20.99
CA ARG A 316 -7.09 4.45 21.82
C ARG A 316 -5.84 3.58 21.63
N ALA A 317 -5.39 3.39 20.38
CA ALA A 317 -4.17 2.63 20.10
C ALA A 317 -2.95 3.25 20.76
N VAL A 318 -2.76 4.56 20.61
CA VAL A 318 -1.65 5.30 21.23
C VAL A 318 -1.73 5.22 22.76
N ALA A 319 -2.92 5.33 23.34
CA ALA A 319 -3.11 5.20 24.79
C ALA A 319 -2.75 3.79 25.33
N LEU A 320 -2.95 2.73 24.53
CA LEU A 320 -2.55 1.36 24.89
C LEU A 320 -1.04 1.16 24.84
N ILE A 321 -0.35 1.73 23.84
CA ILE A 321 1.12 1.72 23.75
C ILE A 321 1.73 2.59 24.87
N GLY A 322 1.05 3.65 25.26
CA GLY A 322 1.44 4.53 26.36
C GLY A 322 2.48 5.60 25.97
N ASP A 323 3.31 5.99 26.97
CA ASP A 323 4.24 7.14 26.84
C ASP A 323 5.34 6.94 25.79
N ASN A 324 5.52 5.72 25.28
CA ASN A 324 6.48 5.41 24.23
C ASN A 324 5.98 5.76 22.81
N CYS A 325 4.70 6.11 22.65
CA CYS A 325 4.10 6.38 21.35
C CYS A 325 3.74 7.85 21.14
N GLN A 326 4.19 8.40 20.02
CA GLN A 326 3.78 9.72 19.55
C GLN A 326 2.73 9.58 18.45
N LEU A 327 1.54 10.19 18.64
CA LEU A 327 0.55 10.37 17.58
C LEU A 327 0.90 11.58 16.72
N ILE A 328 0.95 11.39 15.41
CA ILE A 328 1.06 12.46 14.41
C ILE A 328 -0.15 12.36 13.48
N GLU A 329 -1.00 13.37 13.51
CA GLU A 329 -2.17 13.46 12.63
C GLU A 329 -1.83 14.25 11.36
N THR A 330 -2.29 13.75 10.22
CA THR A 330 -2.11 14.36 8.90
C THR A 330 -3.47 14.75 8.33
N GLU A 331 -3.92 15.97 8.64
CA GLU A 331 -5.27 16.46 8.28
C GLU A 331 -5.56 16.49 6.76
N ASP A 332 -4.53 16.51 5.94
CA ASP A 332 -4.62 16.61 4.47
C ASP A 332 -4.23 15.31 3.75
N SER A 333 -3.83 14.26 4.49
CA SER A 333 -3.36 13.01 3.89
C SER A 333 -4.52 12.05 3.59
N ASN A 334 -4.34 11.27 2.52
CA ASN A 334 -5.05 10.02 2.33
C ASN A 334 -4.36 8.89 3.11
N HIS A 335 -4.84 7.66 2.96
CA HIS A 335 -4.31 6.44 3.59
C HIS A 335 -2.82 6.18 3.30
N ASP A 336 -2.30 6.60 2.14
CA ASP A 336 -0.89 6.48 1.74
C ASP A 336 -0.13 7.76 2.14
N ILE A 337 0.32 7.83 3.42
CA ILE A 337 0.99 9.02 3.97
C ILE A 337 2.39 9.17 3.37
N HIS A 338 3.15 8.08 3.22
CA HIS A 338 4.49 8.13 2.64
C HIS A 338 4.49 8.66 1.20
N GLY A 339 3.46 8.35 0.41
CA GLY A 339 3.29 8.88 -0.94
C GLY A 339 2.71 10.31 -0.99
N ALA A 340 1.69 10.60 -0.15
CA ALA A 340 0.96 11.87 -0.19
C ALA A 340 1.61 12.98 0.65
N HIS A 341 2.17 12.64 1.81
CA HIS A 341 2.81 13.55 2.76
C HIS A 341 4.22 13.09 3.14
N THR A 342 5.03 12.83 2.14
CA THR A 342 6.37 12.28 2.21
C THR A 342 7.22 12.88 3.34
N GLN A 343 7.22 14.21 3.52
CA GLN A 343 8.04 14.85 4.54
C GLN A 343 7.65 14.45 5.96
N VAL A 344 6.35 14.30 6.25
CA VAL A 344 5.87 13.86 7.57
C VAL A 344 6.34 12.44 7.86
N TYR A 345 6.25 11.56 6.85
CA TYR A 345 6.75 10.19 6.95
C TYR A 345 8.26 10.13 7.16
N LEU A 346 9.04 10.90 6.37
CA LEU A 346 10.50 11.00 6.52
C LEU A 346 10.91 11.52 7.90
N ASP A 347 10.23 12.54 8.41
CA ASP A 347 10.49 13.09 9.74
C ASP A 347 10.22 12.06 10.85
N ALA A 348 9.15 11.28 10.72
CA ALA A 348 8.83 10.18 11.63
C ALA A 348 9.93 9.12 11.65
N ILE A 349 10.36 8.62 10.50
CA ILE A 349 11.45 7.65 10.38
C ILE A 349 12.77 8.24 10.93
N ASN A 350 13.14 9.45 10.52
CA ASN A 350 14.39 10.07 10.92
C ASN A 350 14.44 10.48 12.41
N SER A 351 13.31 10.49 13.11
CA SER A 351 13.27 10.72 14.56
C SER A 351 14.05 9.67 15.35
N PHE A 352 14.26 8.47 14.80
CA PHE A 352 14.99 7.36 15.39
C PHE A 352 16.53 7.42 15.17
N LEU A 353 17.03 8.39 14.44
CA LEU A 353 18.48 8.62 14.26
C LEU A 353 19.15 9.33 15.44
N LYS A 354 18.37 9.82 16.42
CA LYS A 354 18.84 10.61 17.57
C LYS A 354 19.32 9.73 18.72
#